data_647a3cece3e8ab24802b7b8fc9ddf949
#
_entry.id   647a3cece3e8ab24802b7b8fc9ddf949
#
_cell.length_a   1.000
_cell.length_b   1.000
_cell.length_c   1.000
_cell.angle_alpha   90.00
_cell.angle_beta   90.00
_cell.angle_gamma   90.00
#
_symmetry.space_group_name_H-M   'P 1'
#
loop_
_entity.id
_entity.type
_entity.pdbx_description
1 polymer ?
#
loop_
_entity_poly.entity_id
_entity_poly.type
_entity_poly.pdbx_seq_one_letter_code
_entity_poly.pdbx_strand_id
1 'polypeptide(L)'
;MASIDNVRDMELFQLVAELGSFTDAAAAARVSQPTVSLAIKRLEQRLGATLVERHRFGAKGGVSLTEAGLVLMRHTASILGELDRLTEELQQADHASRYNVGLPPIISAYLLGAESIDTLASRLGGEVDVQSVGSRRLMRQIERHAVDFGAVASVGSAPSVGGIQTFRIASFPFVLAYAADNPHGVTAIMGDRTVFDISDPTMTGSLRFVTLGDDFVHSKAATAYLRSHVDATRLIEVSDVNTMKAIIISGLAVGLMASVAVDHDDRLSSMPVVGADLPDFDVYVFNDETREDPTRDGDGERRESASQRFLGIIGEHLASR
;
A
#
# COMPACT_ATOMS: atom_id res chain seq x y z
N MET A 1 28.68 -7.33 26.00
CA MET A 1 27.45 -7.15 25.23
C MET A 1 27.72 -6.12 24.13
N ALA A 2 27.54 -6.48 22.86
CA ALA A 2 27.61 -5.51 21.78
C ALA A 2 26.40 -4.56 21.94
N SER A 3 26.63 -3.27 22.09
CA SER A 3 25.56 -2.27 22.25
C SER A 3 25.64 -1.26 21.13
N ILE A 4 24.55 -1.07 20.41
CA ILE A 4 24.36 0.08 19.52
C ILE A 4 23.94 1.23 20.41
N ASP A 5 24.73 2.28 20.50
CA ASP A 5 24.50 3.44 21.37
C ASP A 5 24.35 4.76 20.58
N ASN A 6 24.31 4.68 19.27
CA ASN A 6 24.21 5.85 18.40
C ASN A 6 23.16 5.65 17.31
N VAL A 7 21.99 6.23 17.51
CA VAL A 7 20.88 6.23 16.56
C VAL A 7 21.28 6.83 15.21
N ARG A 8 22.11 7.87 15.22
CA ARG A 8 22.57 8.53 13.99
C ARG A 8 23.38 7.58 13.09
N ASP A 9 24.13 6.64 13.64
CA ASP A 9 24.84 5.64 12.86
C ASP A 9 23.86 4.68 12.17
N MET A 10 22.73 4.37 12.82
CA MET A 10 21.66 3.54 12.23
C MET A 10 20.93 4.27 11.08
N GLU A 11 20.64 5.56 11.24
CA GLU A 11 20.05 6.39 10.17
C GLU A 11 20.96 6.44 8.94
N LEU A 12 22.25 6.66 9.15
CA LEU A 12 23.23 6.68 8.06
C LEU A 12 23.37 5.31 7.37
N PHE A 13 23.30 4.22 8.15
CA PHE A 13 23.27 2.87 7.61
C PHE A 13 22.04 2.63 6.75
N GLN A 14 20.85 3.04 7.21
CA GLN A 14 19.61 2.92 6.47
C GLN A 14 19.71 3.65 5.11
N LEU A 15 20.20 4.88 5.10
CA LEU A 15 20.40 5.63 3.85
C LEU A 15 21.38 4.94 2.89
N VAL A 16 22.49 4.36 3.39
CA VAL A 16 23.40 3.56 2.56
C VAL A 16 22.71 2.34 1.98
N ALA A 17 21.92 1.65 2.77
CA ALA A 17 21.17 0.46 2.36
C ALA A 17 20.12 0.77 1.29
N GLU A 18 19.39 1.88 1.44
CA GLU A 18 18.34 2.30 0.51
C GLU A 18 18.89 2.84 -0.81
N LEU A 19 19.96 3.63 -0.75
CA LEU A 19 20.54 4.30 -1.93
C LEU A 19 21.64 3.50 -2.62
N GLY A 20 22.18 2.45 -1.98
CA GLY A 20 23.25 1.63 -2.52
C GLY A 20 24.57 2.40 -2.75
N SER A 21 24.75 3.56 -2.10
CA SER A 21 25.85 4.49 -2.34
C SER A 21 26.20 5.30 -1.11
N PHE A 22 27.48 5.28 -0.71
CA PHE A 22 27.96 6.14 0.38
C PHE A 22 27.89 7.63 0.06
N THR A 23 28.08 7.98 -1.21
CA THR A 23 28.08 9.37 -1.66
C THR A 23 26.67 9.93 -1.66
N ASP A 24 25.70 9.16 -2.18
CA ASP A 24 24.31 9.60 -2.23
C ASP A 24 23.69 9.63 -0.82
N ALA A 25 24.04 8.67 0.04
CA ALA A 25 23.67 8.68 1.45
C ALA A 25 24.22 9.91 2.19
N ALA A 26 25.47 10.29 1.92
CA ALA A 26 26.08 11.48 2.52
C ALA A 26 25.38 12.77 2.06
N ALA A 27 25.04 12.86 0.77
CA ALA A 27 24.29 13.98 0.22
C ALA A 27 22.88 14.06 0.84
N ALA A 28 22.17 12.94 0.92
CA ALA A 28 20.85 12.87 1.54
C ALA A 28 20.87 13.27 3.03
N ALA A 29 21.87 12.81 3.78
CA ALA A 29 22.05 13.12 5.19
C ALA A 29 22.67 14.50 5.46
N ARG A 30 23.09 15.23 4.42
CA ARG A 30 23.81 16.50 4.51
C ARG A 30 25.09 16.43 5.35
N VAL A 31 25.84 15.35 5.19
CA VAL A 31 27.13 15.12 5.86
C VAL A 31 28.22 14.77 4.85
N SER A 32 29.47 14.66 5.30
CA SER A 32 30.55 14.20 4.42
C SER A 32 30.54 12.67 4.23
N GLN A 33 30.96 12.20 3.08
CA GLN A 33 31.09 10.75 2.80
C GLN A 33 32.00 10.02 3.82
N PRO A 34 33.13 10.59 4.30
CA PRO A 34 33.89 9.99 5.39
C PRO A 34 33.08 9.79 6.68
N THR A 35 32.17 10.72 7.00
CA THR A 35 31.28 10.60 8.17
C THR A 35 30.39 9.37 8.06
N VAL A 36 29.76 9.15 6.90
CA VAL A 36 28.96 7.95 6.65
C VAL A 36 29.80 6.69 6.73
N SER A 37 30.97 6.67 6.10
CA SER A 37 31.88 5.51 6.12
C SER A 37 32.32 5.16 7.54
N LEU A 38 32.58 6.17 8.38
CA LEU A 38 32.94 5.97 9.80
C LEU A 38 31.78 5.44 10.62
N ALA A 39 30.56 5.90 10.39
CA ALA A 39 29.35 5.41 11.03
C ALA A 39 29.14 3.91 10.76
N ILE A 40 29.21 3.49 9.49
CA ILE A 40 29.13 2.07 9.12
C ILE A 40 30.23 1.25 9.80
N LYS A 41 31.47 1.73 9.77
CA LYS A 41 32.59 1.03 10.41
C LYS A 41 32.37 0.88 11.93
N ARG A 42 31.83 1.89 12.62
CA ARG A 42 31.50 1.79 14.05
C ARG A 42 30.43 0.72 14.30
N LEU A 43 29.36 0.67 13.50
CA LEU A 43 28.33 -0.37 13.60
C LEU A 43 28.93 -1.76 13.39
N GLU A 44 29.74 -1.96 12.34
CA GLU A 44 30.39 -3.24 12.06
C GLU A 44 31.31 -3.70 13.20
N GLN A 45 32.09 -2.77 13.76
CA GLN A 45 32.98 -3.07 14.89
C GLN A 45 32.20 -3.45 16.14
N ARG A 46 31.09 -2.78 16.43
CA ARG A 46 30.27 -3.04 17.63
C ARG A 46 29.47 -4.33 17.53
N LEU A 47 28.95 -4.62 16.33
CA LEU A 47 28.18 -5.83 16.07
C LEU A 47 29.07 -7.04 15.77
N GLY A 48 30.36 -6.83 15.51
CA GLY A 48 31.28 -7.90 15.13
C GLY A 48 30.97 -8.56 13.79
N ALA A 49 30.29 -7.83 12.91
CA ALA A 49 29.83 -8.34 11.62
C ALA A 49 30.02 -7.30 10.50
N THR A 50 30.38 -7.75 9.32
CA THR A 50 30.39 -6.91 8.10
C THR A 50 28.95 -6.72 7.65
N LEU A 51 28.51 -5.47 7.46
CA LEU A 51 27.13 -5.12 7.10
C LEU A 51 26.97 -4.81 5.64
N VAL A 52 28.03 -4.28 5.01
CA VAL A 52 28.02 -3.85 3.61
C VAL A 52 29.20 -4.40 2.84
N GLU A 53 28.96 -4.77 1.59
CA GLU A 53 29.99 -5.15 0.62
C GLU A 53 30.13 -4.06 -0.45
N ARG A 54 31.39 -3.70 -0.77
CA ARG A 54 31.71 -2.71 -1.79
C ARG A 54 32.08 -3.41 -3.09
N HIS A 55 31.35 -3.14 -4.15
CA HIS A 55 31.65 -3.68 -5.46
C HIS A 55 32.56 -2.71 -6.24
N ARG A 56 33.77 -3.19 -6.61
CA ARG A 56 34.78 -2.40 -7.35
C ARG A 56 34.57 -2.39 -8.86
N PHE A 57 33.66 -3.22 -9.41
CA PHE A 57 33.49 -3.40 -10.85
C PHE A 57 32.05 -3.07 -11.29
N GLY A 58 31.92 -2.03 -12.14
CA GLY A 58 30.72 -1.53 -12.74
C GLY A 58 30.79 -0.01 -12.90
N ALA A 59 30.09 0.56 -13.88
CA ALA A 59 30.16 2.00 -14.24
C ALA A 59 29.70 2.95 -13.12
N LYS A 60 29.15 2.42 -12.00
CA LYS A 60 28.94 3.11 -10.73
C LYS A 60 29.25 2.10 -9.63
N GLY A 61 30.36 2.29 -8.91
CA GLY A 61 30.70 1.48 -7.74
C GLY A 61 29.52 1.46 -6.75
N GLY A 62 28.88 0.30 -6.59
CA GLY A 62 27.70 0.11 -5.76
C GLY A 62 28.03 -0.54 -4.41
N VAL A 63 27.09 -0.45 -3.48
CA VAL A 63 27.12 -1.10 -2.18
C VAL A 63 25.94 -2.08 -2.12
N SER A 64 26.19 -3.32 -1.67
CA SER A 64 25.16 -4.29 -1.33
C SER A 64 25.21 -4.63 0.15
N LEU A 65 24.08 -5.04 0.70
CA LEU A 65 24.00 -5.53 2.07
C LEU A 65 24.47 -6.99 2.13
N THR A 66 25.19 -7.32 3.21
CA THR A 66 25.44 -8.71 3.61
C THR A 66 24.18 -9.29 4.26
N GLU A 67 24.18 -10.58 4.58
CA GLU A 67 23.09 -11.20 5.35
C GLU A 67 22.91 -10.51 6.72
N ALA A 68 24.01 -10.19 7.41
CA ALA A 68 23.97 -9.40 8.65
C ALA A 68 23.42 -7.99 8.42
N GLY A 69 23.78 -7.36 7.30
CA GLY A 69 23.22 -6.07 6.90
C GLY A 69 21.73 -6.11 6.66
N LEU A 70 21.19 -7.16 6.03
CA LEU A 70 19.76 -7.35 5.84
C LEU A 70 19.02 -7.54 7.16
N VAL A 71 19.62 -8.28 8.11
CA VAL A 71 19.06 -8.41 9.47
C VAL A 71 19.02 -7.03 10.14
N LEU A 72 20.14 -6.30 10.16
CA LEU A 72 20.20 -4.99 10.78
C LEU A 72 19.22 -4.02 10.14
N MET A 73 19.07 -4.02 8.82
CA MET A 73 18.16 -3.12 8.10
C MET A 73 16.71 -3.28 8.57
N ARG A 74 16.23 -4.52 8.74
CA ARG A 74 14.87 -4.79 9.24
C ARG A 74 14.67 -4.19 10.63
N HIS A 75 15.62 -4.42 11.54
CA HIS A 75 15.52 -3.92 12.91
C HIS A 75 15.73 -2.41 13.01
N THR A 76 16.64 -1.84 12.20
CA THR A 76 16.86 -0.38 12.14
C THR A 76 15.59 0.36 11.80
N ALA A 77 14.85 -0.09 10.79
CA ALA A 77 13.59 0.54 10.38
C ALA A 77 12.57 0.59 11.54
N SER A 78 12.45 -0.51 12.31
CA SER A 78 11.56 -0.56 13.47
C SER A 78 12.01 0.35 14.60
N ILE A 79 13.31 0.37 14.92
CA ILE A 79 13.86 1.19 16.01
C ILE A 79 13.72 2.70 15.71
N LEU A 80 14.03 3.11 14.47
CA LEU A 80 13.91 4.52 14.08
C LEU A 80 12.44 4.94 14.06
N GLY A 81 11.54 4.09 13.56
CA GLY A 81 10.10 4.35 13.62
C GLY A 81 9.57 4.48 15.04
N GLU A 82 10.10 3.72 16.01
CA GLU A 82 9.72 3.83 17.42
C GLU A 82 10.23 5.12 18.08
N LEU A 83 11.42 5.61 17.69
CA LEU A 83 11.94 6.89 18.15
C LEU A 83 11.17 8.08 17.59
N ASP A 84 10.75 8.01 16.33
CA ASP A 84 9.89 9.02 15.73
C ASP A 84 8.56 9.09 16.50
N ARG A 85 7.97 7.92 16.81
CA ARG A 85 6.74 7.81 17.59
C ARG A 85 6.88 8.35 18.99
N LEU A 86 7.94 7.98 19.72
CA LEU A 86 8.20 8.53 21.04
C LEU A 86 8.22 10.06 21.01
N THR A 87 8.81 10.64 19.97
CA THR A 87 8.87 12.09 19.79
C THR A 87 7.47 12.66 19.55
N GLU A 88 6.66 12.00 18.72
CA GLU A 88 5.28 12.38 18.46
C GLU A 88 4.40 12.24 19.71
N GLU A 89 4.50 11.13 20.44
CA GLU A 89 3.74 10.90 21.69
C GLU A 89 4.08 11.93 22.77
N LEU A 90 5.35 12.30 22.90
CA LEU A 90 5.78 13.35 23.84
C LEU A 90 5.25 14.73 23.44
N GLN A 91 5.13 15.01 22.13
CA GLN A 91 4.51 16.24 21.63
C GLN A 91 2.99 16.23 21.79
N GLN A 92 2.37 15.05 21.80
CA GLN A 92 0.92 14.85 21.92
C GLN A 92 0.44 14.76 23.38
N ALA A 93 1.35 14.65 24.37
CA ALA A 93 0.98 14.57 25.79
C ALA A 93 0.10 15.74 26.28
N ASP A 94 -0.04 16.81 25.47
CA ASP A 94 -0.88 17.99 25.73
C ASP A 94 -2.06 18.17 24.75
N HIS A 95 -2.26 17.26 23.76
CA HIS A 95 -3.27 17.41 22.69
C HIS A 95 -4.04 16.13 22.41
N ALA A 96 -5.21 16.23 21.78
CA ALA A 96 -6.01 15.11 21.33
C ALA A 96 -5.20 14.10 20.50
N SER A 97 -5.41 12.81 20.72
CA SER A 97 -4.73 11.73 19.98
C SER A 97 -4.79 11.97 18.47
N ARG A 98 -3.66 11.83 17.79
CA ARG A 98 -3.59 11.95 16.33
C ARG A 98 -3.28 10.59 15.73
N TYR A 99 -4.07 10.18 14.75
CA TYR A 99 -3.95 8.87 14.13
C TYR A 99 -3.56 8.98 12.67
N ASN A 100 -2.50 8.27 12.28
CA ASN A 100 -2.10 8.11 10.89
C ASN A 100 -2.80 6.89 10.29
N VAL A 101 -3.73 7.11 9.38
CA VAL A 101 -4.51 6.05 8.73
C VAL A 101 -4.00 5.82 7.32
N GLY A 102 -3.57 4.59 7.02
CA GLY A 102 -3.07 4.20 5.70
C GLY A 102 -4.10 3.40 4.90
N LEU A 103 -4.45 3.87 3.71
CA LEU A 103 -5.45 3.21 2.86
C LEU A 103 -4.97 3.14 1.40
N PRO A 104 -5.21 2.02 0.68
CA PRO A 104 -5.04 2.00 -0.77
C PRO A 104 -6.00 2.97 -1.45
N PRO A 105 -5.64 3.58 -2.61
CA PRO A 105 -6.46 4.61 -3.25
C PRO A 105 -7.92 4.21 -3.50
N ILE A 106 -8.19 2.97 -3.90
CA ILE A 106 -9.55 2.47 -4.12
C ILE A 106 -10.34 2.46 -2.81
N ILE A 107 -9.74 1.95 -1.73
CA ILE A 107 -10.38 1.85 -0.43
C ILE A 107 -10.52 3.23 0.22
N SER A 108 -9.52 4.10 0.06
CA SER A 108 -9.57 5.49 0.52
C SER A 108 -10.72 6.25 -0.15
N ALA A 109 -10.85 6.14 -1.48
CA ALA A 109 -11.95 6.79 -2.22
C ALA A 109 -13.31 6.24 -1.81
N TYR A 110 -13.42 4.94 -1.59
CA TYR A 110 -14.65 4.29 -1.13
C TYR A 110 -15.05 4.77 0.27
N LEU A 111 -14.15 4.66 1.25
CA LEU A 111 -14.42 5.03 2.64
C LEU A 111 -14.73 6.52 2.79
N LEU A 112 -13.88 7.39 2.20
CA LEU A 112 -14.05 8.84 2.30
C LEU A 112 -15.19 9.38 1.41
N GLY A 113 -15.66 8.60 0.45
CA GLY A 113 -16.90 8.87 -0.29
C GLY A 113 -18.14 8.59 0.53
N ALA A 114 -18.07 7.65 1.48
CA ALA A 114 -19.16 7.26 2.35
C ALA A 114 -19.17 8.03 3.69
N GLU A 115 -17.99 8.41 4.20
CA GLU A 115 -17.82 9.05 5.51
C GLU A 115 -16.82 10.21 5.43
N SER A 116 -17.13 11.34 6.10
CA SER A 116 -16.18 12.46 6.14
C SER A 116 -14.99 12.17 7.07
N ILE A 117 -13.85 12.83 6.83
CA ILE A 117 -12.69 12.75 7.73
C ILE A 117 -13.04 13.18 9.15
N ASP A 118 -13.89 14.19 9.30
CA ASP A 118 -14.33 14.68 10.62
C ASP A 118 -15.16 13.63 11.38
N THR A 119 -16.01 12.87 10.66
CA THR A 119 -16.77 11.77 11.25
C THR A 119 -15.85 10.63 11.66
N LEU A 120 -14.89 10.28 10.80
CA LEU A 120 -13.87 9.27 11.09
C LEU A 120 -13.05 9.67 12.33
N ALA A 121 -12.58 10.92 12.41
CA ALA A 121 -11.87 11.49 13.54
C ALA A 121 -12.70 11.42 14.85
N SER A 122 -13.97 11.81 14.77
CA SER A 122 -14.90 11.74 15.92
C SER A 122 -15.10 10.29 16.40
N ARG A 123 -15.28 9.34 15.49
CA ARG A 123 -15.45 7.91 15.81
C ARG A 123 -14.19 7.28 16.38
N LEU A 124 -13.02 7.70 15.91
CA LEU A 124 -11.73 7.24 16.46
C LEU A 124 -11.35 7.94 17.77
N GLY A 125 -11.95 9.08 18.06
CA GLY A 125 -11.71 9.85 19.30
C GLY A 125 -10.41 10.68 19.24
N GLY A 126 -10.00 11.14 18.06
CA GLY A 126 -8.80 11.96 17.86
C GLY A 126 -8.71 12.56 16.46
N GLU A 127 -7.67 13.34 16.19
CA GLU A 127 -7.38 13.84 14.86
C GLU A 127 -6.94 12.69 13.94
N VAL A 128 -7.29 12.77 12.66
CA VAL A 128 -6.97 11.73 11.68
C VAL A 128 -6.23 12.34 10.48
N ASP A 129 -5.07 11.77 10.17
CA ASP A 129 -4.34 12.02 8.93
C ASP A 129 -4.45 10.78 8.03
N VAL A 130 -5.07 10.93 6.85
CA VAL A 130 -5.30 9.82 5.93
C VAL A 130 -4.25 9.84 4.81
N GLN A 131 -3.45 8.79 4.75
CA GLN A 131 -2.48 8.59 3.67
C GLN A 131 -3.03 7.61 2.63
N SER A 132 -3.25 8.11 1.41
CA SER A 132 -3.69 7.29 0.28
C SER A 132 -2.49 6.83 -0.55
N VAL A 133 -2.03 5.61 -0.31
CA VAL A 133 -0.84 5.04 -0.98
C VAL A 133 -1.06 3.59 -1.39
N GLY A 134 -0.35 3.13 -2.43
CA GLY A 134 -0.47 1.73 -2.89
C GLY A 134 -0.07 0.71 -1.81
N SER A 135 -0.75 -0.44 -1.80
CA SER A 135 -0.60 -1.48 -0.76
C SER A 135 0.85 -1.91 -0.50
N ARG A 136 1.71 -1.98 -1.52
CA ARG A 136 3.14 -2.30 -1.35
C ARG A 136 3.89 -1.25 -0.53
N ARG A 137 3.60 0.03 -0.77
CA ARG A 137 4.20 1.13 -0.02
C ARG A 137 3.65 1.15 1.40
N LEU A 138 2.34 0.93 1.53
CA LEU A 138 1.67 0.88 2.81
C LEU A 138 2.22 -0.25 3.69
N MET A 139 2.41 -1.47 3.16
CA MET A 139 3.04 -2.57 3.90
C MET A 139 4.41 -2.18 4.48
N ARG A 140 5.25 -1.46 3.71
CA ARG A 140 6.53 -0.96 4.24
C ARG A 140 6.36 0.10 5.34
N GLN A 141 5.31 0.94 5.26
CA GLN A 141 5.00 1.91 6.31
C GLN A 141 4.51 1.23 7.59
N ILE A 142 3.70 0.18 7.45
CA ILE A 142 3.24 -0.66 8.58
C ILE A 142 4.45 -1.33 9.26
N GLU A 143 5.36 -1.94 8.50
CA GLU A 143 6.59 -2.54 9.03
C GLU A 143 7.49 -1.55 9.78
N ARG A 144 7.42 -0.28 9.41
CA ARG A 144 8.16 0.83 10.05
C ARG A 144 7.33 1.53 11.12
N HIS A 145 6.15 1.03 11.42
CA HIS A 145 5.20 1.63 12.35
C HIS A 145 4.85 3.11 12.03
N ALA A 146 4.92 3.53 10.79
CA ALA A 146 4.61 4.89 10.34
C ALA A 146 3.11 5.14 10.12
N VAL A 147 2.26 4.13 10.28
CA VAL A 147 0.80 4.23 10.26
C VAL A 147 0.22 3.48 11.46
N ASP A 148 -0.84 4.03 12.03
CA ASP A 148 -1.48 3.48 13.23
C ASP A 148 -2.51 2.43 12.88
N PHE A 149 -3.33 2.71 11.87
CA PHE A 149 -4.36 1.83 11.37
C PHE A 149 -4.38 1.85 9.86
N GLY A 150 -5.01 0.87 9.26
CA GLY A 150 -5.24 0.91 7.84
C GLY A 150 -5.73 -0.40 7.26
N ALA A 151 -5.88 -0.36 5.95
CA ALA A 151 -6.18 -1.55 5.18
C ALA A 151 -5.13 -1.73 4.07
N VAL A 152 -4.86 -2.95 3.71
CA VAL A 152 -4.05 -3.30 2.54
C VAL A 152 -4.88 -4.15 1.61
N ALA A 153 -4.68 -3.98 0.33
CA ALA A 153 -5.31 -4.82 -0.67
C ALA A 153 -4.32 -5.88 -1.17
N SER A 154 -4.82 -7.06 -1.44
CA SER A 154 -4.06 -8.16 -2.04
C SER A 154 -4.89 -8.89 -3.08
N VAL A 155 -4.23 -9.65 -3.95
CA VAL A 155 -4.86 -10.49 -4.96
C VAL A 155 -4.18 -11.86 -4.92
N GLY A 156 -4.97 -12.89 -4.68
CA GLY A 156 -4.55 -14.30 -4.71
C GLY A 156 -3.81 -14.82 -3.47
N SER A 157 -3.31 -13.97 -2.57
CA SER A 157 -2.66 -14.40 -1.33
C SER A 157 -2.77 -13.36 -0.23
N ALA A 158 -2.86 -13.80 1.02
CA ALA A 158 -2.83 -12.88 2.16
C ALA A 158 -1.50 -12.11 2.21
N PRO A 159 -1.52 -10.82 2.52
CA PRO A 159 -0.31 -10.03 2.69
C PRO A 159 0.46 -10.50 3.94
N SER A 160 1.78 -10.59 3.82
CA SER A 160 2.67 -10.85 4.95
C SER A 160 3.37 -9.55 5.31
N VAL A 161 3.15 -9.06 6.51
CA VAL A 161 3.71 -7.80 7.00
C VAL A 161 4.42 -8.08 8.32
N GLY A 162 5.73 -8.32 8.27
CA GLY A 162 6.69 -8.26 9.37
C GLY A 162 6.27 -8.81 10.75
N GLY A 163 5.41 -9.85 10.83
CA GLY A 163 4.88 -10.39 12.10
C GLY A 163 3.56 -9.73 12.56
N ILE A 164 3.05 -8.76 11.83
CA ILE A 164 1.76 -8.12 12.12
C ILE A 164 0.63 -9.00 11.59
N GLN A 165 -0.39 -9.24 12.41
CA GLN A 165 -1.56 -10.02 12.00
C GLN A 165 -2.42 -9.21 11.04
N THR A 166 -2.85 -9.87 9.96
CA THR A 166 -3.78 -9.29 8.98
C THR A 166 -5.06 -10.11 8.92
N PHE A 167 -6.20 -9.44 8.88
CA PHE A 167 -7.51 -10.06 8.81
C PHE A 167 -8.22 -9.65 7.52
N ARG A 168 -8.68 -10.61 6.73
CA ARG A 168 -9.50 -10.31 5.56
C ARG A 168 -10.89 -9.88 5.99
N ILE A 169 -11.29 -8.68 5.57
CA ILE A 169 -12.60 -8.10 5.92
C ILE A 169 -13.56 -8.05 4.74
N ALA A 170 -13.05 -8.05 3.50
CA ALA A 170 -13.86 -8.03 2.29
C ALA A 170 -13.13 -8.68 1.12
N SER A 171 -13.90 -9.11 0.12
CA SER A 171 -13.44 -9.72 -1.12
C SER A 171 -14.32 -9.20 -2.27
N PHE A 172 -13.70 -8.71 -3.33
CA PHE A 172 -14.38 -8.09 -4.45
C PHE A 172 -13.94 -8.74 -5.76
N PRO A 173 -14.89 -9.23 -6.59
CA PRO A 173 -14.55 -9.78 -7.88
C PRO A 173 -14.05 -8.69 -8.84
N PHE A 174 -13.27 -9.10 -9.84
CA PHE A 174 -12.99 -8.23 -10.97
C PHE A 174 -14.21 -8.14 -11.90
N VAL A 175 -14.48 -6.94 -12.35
CA VAL A 175 -15.54 -6.61 -13.30
C VAL A 175 -14.96 -5.87 -14.49
N LEU A 176 -15.66 -5.93 -15.63
CA LEU A 176 -15.40 -5.03 -16.73
C LEU A 176 -16.05 -3.68 -16.42
N ALA A 177 -15.26 -2.65 -16.24
CA ALA A 177 -15.71 -1.28 -16.04
C ALA A 177 -15.75 -0.53 -17.38
N TYR A 178 -16.81 0.22 -17.61
CA TYR A 178 -17.03 1.04 -18.81
C TYR A 178 -17.82 2.31 -18.50
N ALA A 179 -17.85 3.28 -19.43
CA ALA A 179 -18.57 4.53 -19.22
C ALA A 179 -20.09 4.32 -19.19
N ALA A 180 -20.76 4.83 -18.16
CA ALA A 180 -22.21 4.70 -18.03
C ALA A 180 -22.96 5.39 -19.18
N ASP A 181 -22.49 6.56 -19.61
CA ASP A 181 -23.11 7.38 -20.66
C ASP A 181 -22.67 7.04 -22.09
N ASN A 182 -21.71 6.12 -22.25
CA ASN A 182 -21.21 5.73 -23.57
C ASN A 182 -21.31 4.21 -23.79
N PRO A 183 -22.52 3.65 -23.87
CA PRO A 183 -22.75 2.22 -24.03
C PRO A 183 -22.34 1.69 -25.40
N HIS A 184 -22.08 2.57 -26.39
CA HIS A 184 -21.99 2.19 -27.80
C HIS A 184 -20.88 1.18 -28.14
N GLY A 185 -19.74 1.21 -27.42
CA GLY A 185 -18.70 0.20 -27.63
C GLY A 185 -19.04 -1.15 -27.02
N VAL A 186 -19.39 -1.13 -25.73
CA VAL A 186 -19.64 -2.36 -24.94
C VAL A 186 -21.01 -2.94 -25.23
N THR A 187 -22.06 -2.12 -25.25
CA THR A 187 -23.44 -2.58 -25.48
C THR A 187 -23.63 -3.15 -26.90
N ALA A 188 -22.96 -2.58 -27.91
CA ALA A 188 -23.00 -3.10 -29.26
C ALA A 188 -22.34 -4.49 -29.41
N ILE A 189 -21.32 -4.75 -28.59
CA ILE A 189 -20.62 -6.05 -28.56
C ILE A 189 -21.43 -7.07 -27.76
N MET A 190 -22.05 -6.61 -26.66
CA MET A 190 -22.72 -7.49 -25.71
C MET A 190 -24.12 -7.96 -26.21
N GLY A 191 -24.85 -7.14 -26.97
CA GLY A 191 -26.27 -7.43 -27.29
C GLY A 191 -27.08 -7.67 -26.01
N ASP A 192 -27.73 -8.81 -25.88
CA ASP A 192 -28.52 -9.19 -24.70
C ASP A 192 -27.70 -9.92 -23.62
N ARG A 193 -26.37 -10.00 -23.76
CA ARG A 193 -25.50 -10.70 -22.78
C ARG A 193 -25.30 -9.85 -21.53
N THR A 194 -25.35 -10.50 -20.38
CA THR A 194 -25.15 -9.87 -19.06
C THR A 194 -23.77 -10.11 -18.45
N VAL A 195 -22.90 -10.86 -19.16
CA VAL A 195 -21.57 -11.28 -18.71
C VAL A 195 -20.57 -11.04 -19.83
N PHE A 196 -19.41 -10.52 -19.50
CA PHE A 196 -18.31 -10.32 -20.44
C PHE A 196 -17.37 -11.53 -20.40
N ASP A 197 -17.30 -12.29 -21.50
CA ASP A 197 -16.33 -13.36 -21.66
C ASP A 197 -15.03 -12.80 -22.25
N ILE A 198 -14.04 -12.61 -21.39
CA ILE A 198 -12.76 -12.02 -21.77
C ILE A 198 -11.90 -12.96 -22.65
N SER A 199 -12.22 -14.25 -22.67
CA SER A 199 -11.57 -15.23 -23.55
C SER A 199 -12.13 -15.26 -24.97
N ASP A 200 -13.28 -14.63 -25.20
CA ASP A 200 -13.92 -14.55 -26.51
C ASP A 200 -13.30 -13.42 -27.37
N PRO A 201 -12.56 -13.73 -28.44
CA PRO A 201 -11.97 -12.72 -29.31
C PRO A 201 -12.99 -11.80 -29.99
N THR A 202 -14.25 -12.23 -30.13
CA THR A 202 -15.31 -11.40 -30.71
C THR A 202 -15.72 -10.28 -29.75
N MET A 203 -15.59 -10.50 -28.43
CA MET A 203 -15.84 -9.49 -27.39
C MET A 203 -14.64 -8.57 -27.17
N THR A 204 -13.45 -9.14 -27.13
CA THR A 204 -12.23 -8.38 -26.82
C THR A 204 -11.66 -7.64 -28.03
N GLY A 205 -11.90 -8.18 -29.23
CA GLY A 205 -11.21 -7.79 -30.48
C GLY A 205 -11.47 -6.35 -30.96
N SER A 206 -12.53 -5.68 -30.52
CA SER A 206 -12.86 -4.30 -30.89
C SER A 206 -12.63 -3.30 -29.75
N LEU A 207 -12.40 -3.77 -28.53
CA LEU A 207 -12.22 -2.92 -27.36
C LEU A 207 -10.76 -2.49 -27.17
N ARG A 208 -10.59 -1.29 -26.60
CA ARG A 208 -9.34 -0.84 -26.00
C ARG A 208 -9.44 -1.06 -24.50
N PHE A 209 -8.36 -1.49 -23.90
CA PHE A 209 -8.29 -1.71 -22.46
C PHE A 209 -7.31 -0.73 -21.83
N VAL A 210 -7.71 -0.14 -20.70
CA VAL A 210 -6.79 0.60 -19.85
C VAL A 210 -6.45 -0.24 -18.62
N THR A 211 -5.18 -0.22 -18.24
CA THR A 211 -4.64 -0.99 -17.11
C THR A 211 -3.67 -0.17 -16.31
N LEU A 212 -3.43 -0.57 -15.07
CA LEU A 212 -2.44 0.06 -14.18
C LEU A 212 -1.09 -0.60 -14.34
N GLY A 213 -0.02 0.17 -14.13
CA GLY A 213 1.34 -0.35 -14.07
C GLY A 213 1.59 -1.28 -12.90
N ASP A 214 2.77 -1.92 -12.87
CA ASP A 214 3.13 -3.00 -11.95
C ASP A 214 3.20 -2.61 -10.46
N ASP A 215 3.14 -1.32 -10.12
CA ASP A 215 3.15 -0.83 -8.74
C ASP A 215 1.85 -1.12 -7.97
N PHE A 216 0.78 -1.43 -8.68
CA PHE A 216 -0.52 -1.73 -8.08
C PHE A 216 -0.75 -3.23 -7.97
N VAL A 217 -1.04 -3.70 -6.75
CA VAL A 217 -1.22 -5.13 -6.46
C VAL A 217 -2.35 -5.72 -7.28
N HIS A 218 -3.48 -5.02 -7.41
CA HIS A 218 -4.66 -5.54 -8.13
C HIS A 218 -4.47 -5.58 -9.65
N SER A 219 -3.64 -4.70 -10.21
CA SER A 219 -3.40 -4.69 -11.66
C SER A 219 -2.58 -5.88 -12.13
N LYS A 220 -1.76 -6.46 -11.26
CA LYS A 220 -0.80 -7.48 -11.68
C LYS A 220 -1.46 -8.69 -12.34
N ALA A 221 -2.54 -9.22 -11.77
CA ALA A 221 -3.28 -10.33 -12.34
C ALA A 221 -4.05 -9.92 -13.61
N ALA A 222 -4.83 -8.84 -13.55
CA ALA A 222 -5.61 -8.32 -14.67
C ALA A 222 -4.71 -7.88 -15.83
N THR A 223 -3.63 -7.15 -15.55
CA THR A 223 -2.66 -6.70 -16.56
C THR A 223 -1.92 -7.86 -17.21
N ALA A 224 -1.47 -8.85 -16.43
CA ALA A 224 -0.82 -10.04 -16.97
C ALA A 224 -1.77 -10.82 -17.89
N TYR A 225 -3.03 -10.95 -17.50
CA TYR A 225 -4.04 -11.58 -18.34
C TYR A 225 -4.26 -10.80 -19.63
N LEU A 226 -4.49 -9.48 -19.56
CA LEU A 226 -4.68 -8.64 -20.74
C LEU A 226 -3.48 -8.66 -21.68
N ARG A 227 -2.26 -8.58 -21.17
CA ARG A 227 -1.02 -8.64 -21.98
C ARG A 227 -0.86 -9.96 -22.74
N SER A 228 -1.44 -11.06 -22.25
CA SER A 228 -1.36 -12.37 -22.90
C SER A 228 -2.50 -12.65 -23.89
N HIS A 229 -3.59 -11.89 -23.84
CA HIS A 229 -4.81 -12.16 -24.63
C HIS A 229 -5.28 -11.01 -25.51
N VAL A 230 -4.78 -9.79 -25.25
CA VAL A 230 -5.15 -8.58 -26.00
C VAL A 230 -3.94 -8.03 -26.73
N ASP A 231 -4.13 -7.58 -27.97
CA ASP A 231 -3.07 -6.95 -28.77
C ASP A 231 -2.51 -5.72 -28.04
N ALA A 232 -1.19 -5.62 -27.94
CA ALA A 232 -0.49 -4.54 -27.22
C ALA A 232 -0.86 -3.14 -27.70
N THR A 233 -1.25 -2.98 -28.99
CA THR A 233 -1.73 -1.70 -29.56
C THR A 233 -3.06 -1.23 -28.99
N ARG A 234 -3.76 -2.12 -28.31
CA ARG A 234 -5.06 -1.86 -27.68
C ARG A 234 -4.96 -1.69 -26.15
N LEU A 235 -3.78 -1.83 -25.58
CA LEU A 235 -3.53 -1.62 -24.16
C LEU A 235 -3.02 -0.21 -23.92
N ILE A 236 -3.67 0.48 -22.96
CA ILE A 236 -3.26 1.78 -22.44
C ILE A 236 -2.81 1.54 -21.00
N GLU A 237 -1.54 1.77 -20.70
CA GLU A 237 -1.02 1.63 -19.34
C GLU A 237 -0.92 3.00 -18.70
N VAL A 238 -1.42 3.12 -17.45
CA VAL A 238 -1.41 4.35 -16.67
C VAL A 238 -0.84 4.11 -15.27
N SER A 239 -0.43 5.18 -14.60
CA SER A 239 0.27 5.12 -13.33
C SER A 239 -0.62 5.30 -12.10
N ASP A 240 -1.91 5.59 -12.27
CA ASP A 240 -2.84 5.78 -11.16
C ASP A 240 -4.30 5.47 -11.52
N VAL A 241 -5.08 5.15 -10.47
CA VAL A 241 -6.49 4.72 -10.59
C VAL A 241 -7.40 5.84 -11.11
N ASN A 242 -7.14 7.10 -10.77
CA ASN A 242 -8.00 8.21 -11.18
C ASN A 242 -7.85 8.46 -12.68
N THR A 243 -6.63 8.40 -13.20
CA THR A 243 -6.36 8.47 -14.65
C THR A 243 -7.02 7.29 -15.37
N MET A 244 -6.93 6.07 -14.81
CA MET A 244 -7.62 4.90 -15.34
C MET A 244 -9.13 5.14 -15.44
N LYS A 245 -9.77 5.57 -14.35
CA LYS A 245 -11.20 5.91 -14.32
C LYS A 245 -11.56 7.00 -15.33
N ALA A 246 -10.76 8.06 -15.41
CA ALA A 246 -11.00 9.16 -16.34
C ALA A 246 -11.02 8.69 -17.82
N ILE A 247 -10.09 7.80 -18.19
CA ILE A 247 -10.05 7.19 -19.53
C ILE A 247 -11.28 6.32 -19.77
N ILE A 248 -11.71 5.53 -18.78
CA ILE A 248 -12.93 4.70 -18.90
C ILE A 248 -14.16 5.59 -19.04
N ILE A 249 -14.32 6.59 -18.20
CA ILE A 249 -15.45 7.54 -18.21
C ILE A 249 -15.52 8.29 -19.54
N SER A 250 -14.39 8.61 -20.14
CA SER A 250 -14.38 9.26 -21.48
C SER A 250 -14.85 8.34 -22.61
N GLY A 251 -15.07 7.04 -22.37
CA GLY A 251 -15.45 6.05 -23.37
C GLY A 251 -14.30 5.63 -24.30
N LEU A 252 -13.07 6.08 -24.04
CA LEU A 252 -11.90 5.76 -24.87
C LEU A 252 -11.45 4.30 -24.71
N ALA A 253 -11.61 3.74 -23.52
CA ALA A 253 -11.24 2.36 -23.20
C ALA A 253 -12.16 1.79 -22.12
N VAL A 254 -12.09 0.48 -21.94
CA VAL A 254 -12.68 -0.26 -20.82
C VAL A 254 -11.56 -0.76 -19.90
N GLY A 255 -11.89 -1.17 -18.68
CA GLY A 255 -10.89 -1.64 -17.74
C GLY A 255 -11.36 -2.82 -16.91
N LEU A 256 -10.42 -3.69 -16.51
CA LEU A 256 -10.67 -4.69 -15.47
C LEU A 256 -10.38 -4.05 -14.11
N MET A 257 -11.40 -3.90 -13.30
CA MET A 257 -11.32 -3.28 -11.99
C MET A 257 -11.99 -4.14 -10.93
N ALA A 258 -11.56 -4.05 -9.69
CA ALA A 258 -12.33 -4.60 -8.57
C ALA A 258 -13.69 -3.89 -8.49
N SER A 259 -14.77 -4.63 -8.23
CA SER A 259 -16.14 -4.09 -8.22
C SER A 259 -16.28 -2.88 -7.29
N VAL A 260 -15.63 -2.90 -6.11
CA VAL A 260 -15.60 -1.79 -5.16
C VAL A 260 -15.08 -0.47 -5.75
N ALA A 261 -14.27 -0.52 -6.80
CA ALA A 261 -13.77 0.68 -7.46
C ALA A 261 -14.82 1.34 -8.36
N VAL A 262 -15.86 0.61 -8.76
CA VAL A 262 -16.90 1.04 -9.71
C VAL A 262 -18.20 1.38 -8.98
N ASP A 263 -18.55 0.64 -7.94
CA ASP A 263 -19.86 0.64 -7.27
C ASP A 263 -20.37 2.00 -6.76
N HIS A 264 -19.47 2.99 -6.59
CA HIS A 264 -19.82 4.32 -6.08
C HIS A 264 -19.47 5.46 -7.04
N ASP A 265 -19.34 5.16 -8.33
CA ASP A 265 -19.11 6.18 -9.35
C ASP A 265 -20.19 6.06 -10.44
N ASP A 266 -21.25 6.87 -10.31
CA ASP A 266 -22.40 6.86 -11.23
C ASP A 266 -22.03 7.08 -12.71
N ARG A 267 -20.81 7.53 -12.96
CA ARG A 267 -20.28 7.72 -14.33
C ARG A 267 -19.74 6.41 -14.93
N LEU A 268 -19.59 5.38 -14.09
CA LEU A 268 -19.12 4.05 -14.47
C LEU A 268 -20.26 3.04 -14.39
N SER A 269 -20.25 2.12 -15.31
CA SER A 269 -21.03 0.89 -15.26
C SER A 269 -20.10 -0.30 -15.27
N SER A 270 -20.58 -1.43 -14.78
CA SER A 270 -19.80 -2.66 -14.74
C SER A 270 -20.62 -3.86 -15.16
N MET A 271 -19.90 -4.92 -15.58
CA MET A 271 -20.50 -6.23 -15.77
C MET A 271 -19.54 -7.33 -15.31
N PRO A 272 -20.06 -8.47 -14.83
CA PRO A 272 -19.26 -9.61 -14.45
C PRO A 272 -18.38 -10.10 -15.60
N VAL A 273 -17.15 -10.52 -15.25
CA VAL A 273 -16.18 -11.10 -16.19
C VAL A 273 -16.10 -12.60 -15.99
N VAL A 274 -16.07 -13.34 -17.08
CA VAL A 274 -15.81 -14.78 -17.12
C VAL A 274 -14.72 -15.09 -18.15
N GLY A 275 -14.28 -16.34 -18.23
CA GLY A 275 -13.24 -16.75 -19.18
C GLY A 275 -11.82 -16.44 -18.73
N ALA A 276 -11.63 -15.91 -17.53
CA ALA A 276 -10.35 -15.75 -16.89
C ALA A 276 -10.42 -16.22 -15.42
N ASP A 277 -9.39 -16.88 -14.96
CA ASP A 277 -9.20 -17.19 -13.53
C ASP A 277 -8.50 -16.00 -12.85
N LEU A 278 -9.29 -14.96 -12.58
CA LEU A 278 -8.83 -13.76 -11.90
C LEU A 278 -9.13 -13.91 -10.40
N PRO A 279 -8.11 -13.96 -9.55
CA PRO A 279 -8.33 -13.99 -8.10
C PRO A 279 -9.00 -12.69 -7.64
N ASP A 280 -9.86 -12.79 -6.63
CA ASP A 280 -10.54 -11.63 -6.08
C ASP A 280 -9.57 -10.58 -5.50
N PHE A 281 -10.05 -9.36 -5.45
CA PHE A 281 -9.41 -8.26 -4.77
C PHE A 281 -9.81 -8.30 -3.30
N ASP A 282 -8.92 -8.85 -2.48
CA ASP A 282 -9.12 -9.00 -1.05
C ASP A 282 -8.64 -7.78 -0.29
N VAL A 283 -9.42 -7.32 0.68
CA VAL A 283 -9.07 -6.24 1.59
C VAL A 283 -8.78 -6.80 2.96
N TYR A 284 -7.60 -6.49 3.47
CA TYR A 284 -7.12 -6.89 4.78
C TYR A 284 -6.90 -5.66 5.63
N VAL A 285 -7.34 -5.71 6.86
CA VAL A 285 -6.94 -4.77 7.91
C VAL A 285 -5.81 -5.38 8.71
N PHE A 286 -4.95 -4.55 9.25
CA PHE A 286 -3.88 -4.98 10.13
C PHE A 286 -4.17 -4.51 11.55
N ASN A 287 -3.81 -5.36 12.50
CA ASN A 287 -3.81 -5.06 13.92
C ASN A 287 -2.40 -5.28 14.45
N ASP A 288 -1.78 -4.24 14.94
CA ASP A 288 -0.52 -4.32 15.64
C ASP A 288 -0.81 -4.49 17.14
N GLU A 289 -0.93 -5.76 17.58
CA GLU A 289 -1.19 -6.10 18.99
C GLU A 289 -0.05 -5.67 19.93
N THR A 290 1.11 -5.29 19.39
CA THR A 290 2.22 -4.77 20.18
C THR A 290 1.97 -3.34 20.65
N ARG A 291 0.96 -2.66 20.09
CA ARG A 291 0.47 -1.35 20.48
C ARG A 291 -0.56 -1.50 21.60
N GLU A 292 -0.12 -1.50 22.83
CA GLU A 292 -1.02 -1.24 23.96
C GLU A 292 -1.51 0.21 23.84
N ASP A 293 -2.84 0.37 23.69
CA ASP A 293 -3.51 1.66 23.77
C ASP A 293 -3.23 2.22 25.20
N PRO A 294 -2.58 3.40 25.34
CA PRO A 294 -2.25 3.96 26.65
C PRO A 294 -3.49 4.35 27.49
N THR A 295 -4.70 4.21 26.97
CA THR A 295 -5.94 4.50 27.69
C THR A 295 -6.38 3.36 28.62
N ARG A 296 -5.49 2.89 29.50
CA ARG A 296 -5.89 2.25 30.74
C ARG A 296 -6.24 3.32 31.77
N ASP A 297 -7.48 3.79 31.74
CA ASP A 297 -8.03 4.48 32.89
C ASP A 297 -8.14 3.51 34.07
N GLY A 298 -7.79 3.98 35.27
CA GLY A 298 -7.71 3.19 36.49
C GLY A 298 -9.03 2.56 36.99
N ASP A 299 -10.09 2.55 36.21
CA ASP A 299 -11.43 2.09 36.61
C ASP A 299 -11.88 0.76 35.98
N GLY A 300 -10.99 0.03 35.32
CA GLY A 300 -11.24 -1.40 34.98
C GLY A 300 -12.26 -1.70 33.86
N GLU A 301 -12.94 -0.73 33.30
CA GLU A 301 -13.75 -0.92 32.10
C GLU A 301 -12.87 -0.87 30.85
N ARG A 302 -12.87 -1.97 30.08
CA ARG A 302 -12.22 -2.03 28.77
C ARG A 302 -12.92 -1.07 27.83
N ARG A 303 -12.40 0.15 27.68
CA ARG A 303 -12.76 0.97 26.53
C ARG A 303 -12.27 0.28 25.26
N GLU A 304 -13.12 0.24 24.25
CA GLU A 304 -12.79 -0.26 22.93
C GLU A 304 -11.57 0.49 22.38
N SER A 305 -10.52 -0.23 22.01
CA SER A 305 -9.28 0.41 21.51
C SER A 305 -9.57 1.16 20.21
N ALA A 306 -8.78 2.19 19.89
CA ALA A 306 -8.91 2.92 18.62
C ALA A 306 -8.78 1.97 17.42
N SER A 307 -7.94 0.92 17.53
CA SER A 307 -7.82 -0.14 16.54
C SER A 307 -9.13 -0.90 16.35
N GLN A 308 -9.81 -1.28 17.44
CA GLN A 308 -11.11 -1.97 17.37
C GLN A 308 -12.19 -1.06 16.76
N ARG A 309 -12.22 0.22 17.12
CA ARG A 309 -13.13 1.20 16.51
C ARG A 309 -12.88 1.33 15.01
N PHE A 310 -11.60 1.42 14.59
CA PHE A 310 -11.26 1.47 13.18
C PHE A 310 -11.69 0.21 12.42
N LEU A 311 -11.49 -0.98 13.00
CA LEU A 311 -11.97 -2.25 12.44
C LEU A 311 -13.47 -2.27 12.27
N GLY A 312 -14.24 -1.77 13.27
CA GLY A 312 -15.69 -1.62 13.20
C GLY A 312 -16.12 -0.70 12.05
N ILE A 313 -15.49 0.48 11.93
CA ILE A 313 -15.79 1.45 10.88
C ILE A 313 -15.57 0.85 9.48
N ILE A 314 -14.40 0.27 9.24
CA ILE A 314 -14.08 -0.34 7.95
C ILE A 314 -15.01 -1.52 7.65
N GLY A 315 -15.29 -2.37 8.66
CA GLY A 315 -16.18 -3.52 8.53
C GLY A 315 -17.61 -3.11 8.16
N GLU A 316 -18.18 -2.08 8.81
CA GLU A 316 -19.50 -1.56 8.48
C GLU A 316 -19.62 -1.14 7.02
N HIS A 317 -18.60 -0.48 6.48
CA HIS A 317 -18.64 0.00 5.10
C HIS A 317 -18.31 -1.08 4.06
N LEU A 318 -17.38 -1.99 4.33
CA LEU A 318 -16.94 -2.97 3.35
C LEU A 318 -17.65 -4.31 3.43
N ALA A 319 -18.23 -4.69 4.58
CA ALA A 319 -18.96 -5.96 4.78
C ALA A 319 -20.46 -5.88 4.47
N SER A 320 -21.01 -4.69 4.19
CA SER A 320 -22.46 -4.45 4.03
C SER A 320 -23.02 -4.90 2.67
N ARG A 321 -22.33 -5.77 1.90
CA ARG A 321 -22.88 -6.31 0.65
C ARG A 321 -22.50 -7.76 0.40
#